data_d7654477737238d82466365c8b0d00fa
#
_entry.id   d7654477737238d82466365c8b0d00fa
#
_cell.length_a   1.000
_cell.length_b   1.000
_cell.length_c   1.000
_cell.angle_alpha   90.00
_cell.angle_beta   90.00
_cell.angle_gamma   90.00
#
_symmetry.space_group_name_H-M   'P 1'
#
loop_
_entity.id
_entity.type
_entity.pdbx_description
1 polymer ?
#
loop_
_entity_poly.entity_id
_entity_poly.type
_entity_poly.pdbx_seq_one_letter_code
_entity_poly.pdbx_strand_id
1 'polypeptide(L)'
;MEATEQFLQWVEESGNIVFFGGAGVSTESGIPDFRSVDGLYNQQYKYPPETILSHSFYRQNPEEFYRFYRNKMLCLDAQPNITHFKLAELEKAGKLKGVVTQNIDGLHQKAGSKNVMELHGSVLRNYCERCGQFVSAEDILHSEGVPVCPVCGGPVKPDVVLYEEGLNQKTLQD
;
A
#
# COMPACT_ATOMS: atom_id res chain seq x y z
N MET A 1 -28.74 -1.94 22.54
CA MET A 1 -27.51 -2.67 22.14
C MET A 1 -26.48 -1.60 21.74
N GLU A 2 -25.32 -1.61 22.37
CA GLU A 2 -24.25 -0.70 21.96
C GLU A 2 -23.75 -1.05 20.55
N ALA A 3 -23.25 -0.07 19.82
CA ALA A 3 -22.78 -0.27 18.43
C ALA A 3 -21.71 -1.39 18.32
N THR A 4 -20.87 -1.51 19.32
CA THR A 4 -19.83 -2.55 19.42
C THR A 4 -20.44 -3.95 19.57
N GLU A 5 -21.47 -4.12 20.41
CA GLU A 5 -22.16 -5.41 20.62
C GLU A 5 -22.86 -5.84 19.32
N GLN A 6 -23.53 -4.91 18.64
CA GLN A 6 -24.18 -5.16 17.37
C GLN A 6 -23.16 -5.60 16.29
N PHE A 7 -22.00 -4.93 16.23
CA PHE A 7 -20.93 -5.30 15.30
C PHE A 7 -20.39 -6.71 15.59
N LEU A 8 -20.14 -7.03 16.86
CA LEU A 8 -19.67 -8.38 17.26
C LEU A 8 -20.68 -9.46 16.87
N GLN A 9 -21.98 -9.22 17.11
CA GLN A 9 -23.04 -10.13 16.70
C GLN A 9 -23.01 -10.36 15.18
N TRP A 10 -22.89 -9.31 14.37
CA TRP A 10 -22.80 -9.45 12.91
C TRP A 10 -21.60 -10.28 12.48
N VAL A 11 -20.44 -10.09 13.11
CA VAL A 11 -19.23 -10.89 12.83
C VAL A 11 -19.43 -12.35 13.24
N GLU A 12 -20.10 -12.61 14.38
CA GLU A 12 -20.37 -13.97 14.86
C GLU A 12 -21.34 -14.73 13.94
N GLU A 13 -22.41 -14.08 13.52
CA GLU A 13 -23.46 -14.66 12.68
C GLU A 13 -23.05 -14.79 11.20
N SER A 14 -22.10 -13.97 10.73
CA SER A 14 -21.68 -13.96 9.33
C SER A 14 -20.68 -15.07 9.01
N GLY A 15 -20.90 -15.76 7.90
CA GLY A 15 -19.97 -16.73 7.29
C GLY A 15 -19.38 -16.25 5.96
N ASN A 16 -19.64 -15.00 5.55
CA ASN A 16 -19.24 -14.46 4.26
C ASN A 16 -18.90 -12.98 4.39
N ILE A 17 -17.80 -12.71 5.08
CA ILE A 17 -17.31 -11.34 5.35
C ILE A 17 -16.30 -10.94 4.28
N VAL A 18 -16.39 -9.72 3.79
CA VAL A 18 -15.34 -9.05 3.01
C VAL A 18 -14.94 -7.79 3.77
N PHE A 19 -13.64 -7.59 3.91
CA PHE A 19 -13.10 -6.37 4.51
C PHE A 19 -12.62 -5.42 3.41
N PHE A 20 -13.04 -4.16 3.50
CA PHE A 20 -12.54 -3.07 2.65
C PHE A 20 -11.85 -2.02 3.54
N GLY A 21 -10.57 -1.75 3.28
CA GLY A 21 -9.78 -0.86 4.11
C GLY A 21 -8.85 0.07 3.35
N GLY A 22 -8.48 1.15 4.04
CA GLY A 22 -7.53 2.16 3.56
C GLY A 22 -6.51 2.53 4.64
N ALA A 23 -5.79 3.64 4.45
CA ALA A 23 -4.62 4.03 5.24
C ALA A 23 -4.85 4.11 6.76
N GLY A 24 -6.08 4.41 7.21
CA GLY A 24 -6.41 4.42 8.64
C GLY A 24 -6.21 3.08 9.35
N VAL A 25 -6.19 1.96 8.62
CA VAL A 25 -5.89 0.63 9.20
C VAL A 25 -4.43 0.52 9.66
N SER A 26 -3.51 1.23 9.02
CA SER A 26 -2.07 1.13 9.26
C SER A 26 -1.52 2.23 10.17
N THR A 27 -2.36 3.15 10.68
CA THR A 27 -1.90 4.24 11.57
C THR A 27 -1.33 3.70 12.88
N GLU A 28 -1.93 2.68 13.49
CA GLU A 28 -1.39 2.00 14.68
C GLU A 28 -0.14 1.16 14.38
N SER A 29 0.21 1.00 13.12
CA SER A 29 1.48 0.39 12.67
C SER A 29 2.58 1.43 12.44
N GLY A 30 2.32 2.72 12.74
CA GLY A 30 3.25 3.82 12.56
C GLY A 30 3.31 4.38 11.14
N ILE A 31 2.40 3.95 10.24
CA ILE A 31 2.29 4.50 8.88
C ILE A 31 1.23 5.60 8.91
N PRO A 32 1.59 6.88 8.68
CA PRO A 32 0.62 7.96 8.67
C PRO A 32 -0.38 7.79 7.52
N ASP A 33 -1.63 8.11 7.78
CA ASP A 33 -2.61 8.22 6.70
C ASP A 33 -2.39 9.51 5.87
N PHE A 34 -3.27 9.77 4.90
CA PHE A 34 -3.12 10.94 4.04
C PHE A 34 -3.79 12.20 4.62
N ARG A 35 -4.91 12.09 5.33
CA ARG A 35 -5.85 13.19 5.60
C ARG A 35 -6.01 13.55 7.06
N SER A 36 -5.63 12.71 8.00
CA SER A 36 -5.71 13.04 9.44
C SER A 36 -4.84 14.25 9.79
N VAL A 37 -4.98 14.77 11.00
CA VAL A 37 -4.21 15.94 11.47
C VAL A 37 -2.70 15.73 11.31
N ASP A 38 -2.21 14.49 11.55
CA ASP A 38 -0.81 14.10 11.41
C ASP A 38 -0.52 13.43 10.05
N GLY A 39 -1.52 13.41 9.15
CA GLY A 39 -1.45 12.77 7.83
C GLY A 39 -0.48 13.47 6.88
N LEU A 40 -0.14 12.76 5.81
CA LEU A 40 0.83 13.25 4.83
C LEU A 40 0.44 14.60 4.21
N TYR A 41 -0.86 14.84 3.98
CA TYR A 41 -1.33 16.10 3.36
C TYR A 41 -1.20 17.32 4.29
N ASN A 42 -1.11 17.12 5.59
CA ASN A 42 -0.97 18.18 6.57
C ASN A 42 0.49 18.50 6.92
N GLN A 43 1.47 17.81 6.33
CA GLN A 43 2.89 18.09 6.51
C GLN A 43 3.38 19.12 5.46
N GLN A 44 4.44 19.85 5.80
CA GLN A 44 5.02 20.84 4.87
C GLN A 44 5.95 20.18 3.86
N TYR A 45 5.63 20.28 2.58
CA TYR A 45 6.45 19.82 1.46
C TYR A 45 6.62 20.94 0.42
N LYS A 46 7.65 20.81 -0.41
CA LYS A 46 7.86 21.71 -1.55
C LYS A 46 6.71 21.66 -2.57
N TYR A 47 6.12 20.51 -2.73
CA TYR A 47 4.95 20.23 -3.57
C TYR A 47 3.93 19.42 -2.78
N PRO A 48 2.63 19.56 -3.03
CA PRO A 48 1.61 18.71 -2.40
C PRO A 48 1.88 17.21 -2.66
N PRO A 49 1.64 16.31 -1.70
CA PRO A 49 1.83 14.88 -1.89
C PRO A 49 1.12 14.30 -3.11
N GLU A 50 -0.09 14.77 -3.43
CA GLU A 50 -0.85 14.35 -4.61
C GLU A 50 -0.12 14.73 -5.91
N THR A 51 0.56 15.87 -5.91
CA THR A 51 1.38 16.27 -7.05
C THR A 51 2.61 15.38 -7.17
N ILE A 52 3.35 15.17 -6.07
CA ILE A 52 4.57 14.35 -6.08
C ILE A 52 4.25 12.92 -6.49
N LEU A 53 3.13 12.36 -6.01
CA LEU A 53 2.70 10.98 -6.28
C LEU A 53 1.88 10.86 -7.56
N SER A 54 1.95 11.83 -8.49
CA SER A 54 1.31 11.74 -9.81
C SER A 54 2.24 11.12 -10.86
N HIS A 55 1.65 10.48 -11.87
CA HIS A 55 2.39 9.92 -13.00
C HIS A 55 3.19 11.01 -13.75
N SER A 56 2.58 12.16 -13.99
CA SER A 56 3.23 13.26 -14.67
C SER A 56 4.45 13.80 -13.91
N PHE A 57 4.36 13.90 -12.57
CA PHE A 57 5.48 14.33 -11.75
C PHE A 57 6.60 13.28 -11.72
N TYR A 58 6.25 12.00 -11.58
CA TYR A 58 7.22 10.90 -11.68
C TYR A 58 8.03 10.97 -12.99
N ARG A 59 7.38 11.30 -14.11
CA ARG A 59 8.04 11.43 -15.41
C ARG A 59 8.90 12.68 -15.54
N GLN A 60 8.47 13.81 -14.98
CA GLN A 60 9.12 15.10 -15.15
C GLN A 60 10.21 15.37 -14.10
N ASN A 61 10.04 14.89 -12.89
CA ASN A 61 10.91 15.13 -11.74
C ASN A 61 11.22 13.82 -10.96
N PRO A 62 11.80 12.81 -11.61
CA PRO A 62 11.98 11.50 -10.99
C PRO A 62 12.88 11.53 -9.75
N GLU A 63 13.88 12.41 -9.69
CA GLU A 63 14.76 12.56 -8.51
C GLU A 63 13.97 12.98 -7.27
N GLU A 64 13.12 14.00 -7.40
CA GLU A 64 12.28 14.50 -6.31
C GLU A 64 11.21 13.49 -5.93
N PHE A 65 10.60 12.81 -6.92
CA PHE A 65 9.68 11.70 -6.68
C PHE A 65 10.34 10.61 -5.82
N TYR A 66 11.51 10.11 -6.20
CA TYR A 66 12.19 9.04 -5.46
C TYR A 66 12.72 9.49 -4.11
N ARG A 67 13.12 10.75 -3.96
CA ARG A 67 13.47 11.32 -2.66
C ARG A 67 12.28 11.29 -1.70
N PHE A 68 11.10 11.71 -2.14
CA PHE A 68 9.88 11.65 -1.37
C PHE A 68 9.45 10.21 -1.12
N TYR A 69 9.46 9.37 -2.15
CA TYR A 69 9.03 7.98 -2.09
C TYR A 69 9.82 7.17 -1.05
N ARG A 70 11.15 7.27 -1.04
CA ARG A 70 12.00 6.61 -0.05
C ARG A 70 11.70 7.10 1.38
N ASN A 71 11.52 8.38 1.57
CA ASN A 71 11.38 8.98 2.89
C ASN A 71 9.99 8.82 3.49
N LYS A 72 8.95 8.64 2.67
CA LYS A 72 7.56 8.71 3.11
C LYS A 72 6.72 7.49 2.77
N MET A 73 7.05 6.77 1.69
CA MET A 73 6.26 5.65 1.22
C MET A 73 6.85 4.29 1.60
N LEU A 74 8.18 4.19 1.73
CA LEU A 74 8.86 2.95 2.08
C LEU A 74 9.00 2.80 3.60
N CYS A 75 7.93 2.32 4.26
CA CYS A 75 7.92 2.02 5.69
C CYS A 75 8.19 0.52 5.92
N LEU A 76 9.34 0.01 5.49
CA LEU A 76 9.64 -1.43 5.45
C LEU A 76 9.74 -2.08 6.85
N ASP A 77 10.05 -1.29 7.89
CA ASP A 77 10.15 -1.75 9.28
C ASP A 77 8.78 -1.86 9.97
N ALA A 78 7.71 -1.33 9.35
CA ALA A 78 6.38 -1.36 9.94
C ALA A 78 5.91 -2.79 10.21
N GLN A 79 5.23 -2.97 11.34
CA GLN A 79 4.69 -4.26 11.76
C GLN A 79 3.16 -4.23 11.72
N PRO A 80 2.51 -5.36 11.38
CA PRO A 80 1.07 -5.47 11.47
C PRO A 80 0.58 -5.14 12.87
N ASN A 81 -0.56 -4.46 12.97
CA ASN A 81 -1.26 -4.21 14.22
C ASN A 81 -2.38 -5.23 14.46
N ILE A 82 -3.11 -5.07 15.56
CA ILE A 82 -4.16 -6.01 15.98
C ILE A 82 -5.25 -6.19 14.92
N THR A 83 -5.59 -5.16 14.16
CA THR A 83 -6.59 -5.24 13.09
C THR A 83 -6.15 -6.19 11.99
N HIS A 84 -4.90 -6.09 11.54
CA HIS A 84 -4.34 -6.99 10.52
C HIS A 84 -4.37 -8.45 11.00
N PHE A 85 -3.94 -8.72 12.25
CA PHE A 85 -3.96 -10.07 12.81
C PHE A 85 -5.39 -10.62 12.95
N LYS A 86 -6.35 -9.78 13.39
CA LYS A 86 -7.75 -10.20 13.50
C LYS A 86 -8.37 -10.57 12.16
N LEU A 87 -8.06 -9.82 11.10
CA LEU A 87 -8.53 -10.17 9.75
C LEU A 87 -7.95 -11.51 9.27
N ALA A 88 -6.66 -11.76 9.52
CA ALA A 88 -6.02 -13.03 9.20
C ALA A 88 -6.63 -14.20 10.01
N GLU A 89 -6.98 -14.00 11.29
CA GLU A 89 -7.69 -15.00 12.11
C GLU A 89 -9.08 -15.30 11.55
N LEU A 90 -9.86 -14.29 11.16
CA LEU A 90 -11.20 -14.48 10.57
C LEU A 90 -11.12 -15.21 9.22
N GLU A 91 -10.11 -14.93 8.40
CA GLU A 91 -9.85 -15.65 7.16
C GLU A 91 -9.53 -17.13 7.44
N LYS A 92 -8.62 -17.39 8.38
CA LYS A 92 -8.27 -18.76 8.81
C LYS A 92 -9.46 -19.53 9.36
N ALA A 93 -10.40 -18.84 10.03
CA ALA A 93 -11.65 -19.44 10.51
C ALA A 93 -12.70 -19.62 9.38
N GLY A 94 -12.42 -19.24 8.15
CA GLY A 94 -13.31 -19.36 6.99
C GLY A 94 -14.45 -18.34 6.95
N LYS A 95 -14.46 -17.37 7.86
CA LYS A 95 -15.48 -16.31 7.94
C LYS A 95 -15.18 -15.16 6.97
N LEU A 96 -13.93 -14.67 6.94
CA LEU A 96 -13.48 -13.63 5.99
C LEU A 96 -13.10 -14.29 4.66
N LYS A 97 -13.67 -13.80 3.57
CA LYS A 97 -13.42 -14.32 2.21
C LYS A 97 -12.31 -13.57 1.50
N GLY A 98 -12.07 -12.33 1.86
CA GLY A 98 -11.00 -11.54 1.29
C GLY A 98 -10.85 -10.18 1.96
N VAL A 99 -9.68 -9.63 1.78
CA VAL A 99 -9.33 -8.25 2.13
C VAL A 99 -9.17 -7.46 0.85
N VAL A 100 -9.98 -6.44 0.65
CA VAL A 100 -9.82 -5.45 -0.41
C VAL A 100 -9.15 -4.23 0.21
N THR A 101 -7.95 -3.89 -0.21
CA THR A 101 -7.20 -2.81 0.42
C THR A 101 -6.74 -1.76 -0.59
N GLN A 102 -6.80 -0.50 -0.17
CA GLN A 102 -6.16 0.63 -0.85
C GLN A 102 -4.70 0.80 -0.41
N ASN A 103 -4.28 0.11 0.66
CA ASN A 103 -2.93 0.22 1.20
C ASN A 103 -1.94 -0.53 0.31
N ILE A 104 -0.72 0.01 0.28
CA ILE A 104 0.40 -0.49 -0.51
C ILE A 104 1.53 -1.07 0.36
N ASP A 105 1.30 -1.15 1.68
CA ASP A 105 2.29 -1.49 2.70
C ASP A 105 2.58 -3.00 2.87
N GLY A 106 1.69 -3.87 2.39
CA GLY A 106 1.82 -5.33 2.51
C GLY A 106 1.55 -5.88 3.92
N LEU A 107 1.03 -5.08 4.86
CA LEU A 107 0.86 -5.51 6.26
C LEU A 107 -0.21 -6.59 6.43
N HIS A 108 -1.24 -6.65 5.59
CA HIS A 108 -2.22 -7.73 5.59
C HIS A 108 -1.56 -9.08 5.32
N GLN A 109 -0.73 -9.17 4.28
CA GLN A 109 0.02 -10.38 3.94
C GLN A 109 1.04 -10.73 5.03
N LYS A 110 1.73 -9.72 5.58
CA LYS A 110 2.68 -9.89 6.68
C LYS A 110 2.00 -10.42 7.96
N ALA A 111 0.73 -10.08 8.20
CA ALA A 111 -0.08 -10.61 9.30
C ALA A 111 -0.59 -12.05 9.06
N GLY A 112 -0.53 -12.55 7.82
CA GLY A 112 -0.92 -13.90 7.45
C GLY A 112 -2.17 -14.03 6.58
N SER A 113 -2.82 -12.91 6.20
CA SER A 113 -3.92 -12.94 5.22
C SER A 113 -3.42 -13.47 3.87
N LYS A 114 -4.22 -14.31 3.22
CA LYS A 114 -3.89 -14.98 1.95
C LYS A 114 -4.61 -14.37 0.77
N ASN A 115 -5.88 -14.02 0.95
CA ASN A 115 -6.72 -13.47 -0.09
C ASN A 115 -6.80 -11.95 0.06
N VAL A 116 -5.80 -11.25 -0.49
CA VAL A 116 -5.66 -9.79 -0.39
C VAL A 116 -5.63 -9.18 -1.78
N MET A 117 -6.62 -8.33 -2.07
CA MET A 117 -6.73 -7.58 -3.32
C MET A 117 -6.17 -6.17 -3.09
N GLU A 118 -4.97 -5.92 -3.60
CA GLU A 118 -4.25 -4.63 -3.50
C GLU A 118 -4.67 -3.71 -4.64
N LEU A 119 -5.70 -2.89 -4.43
CA LEU A 119 -6.24 -2.00 -5.49
C LEU A 119 -5.21 -1.01 -6.04
N HIS A 120 -4.29 -0.56 -5.20
CA HIS A 120 -3.27 0.42 -5.55
C HIS A 120 -1.86 -0.20 -5.71
N GLY A 121 -1.75 -1.52 -5.80
CA GLY A 121 -0.47 -2.21 -5.90
C GLY A 121 0.29 -2.29 -4.58
N SER A 122 1.64 -2.35 -4.63
CA SER A 122 2.47 -2.52 -3.44
C SER A 122 3.84 -1.87 -3.59
N VAL A 123 4.31 -1.23 -2.51
CA VAL A 123 5.69 -0.70 -2.42
C VAL A 123 6.75 -1.80 -2.45
N LEU A 124 6.37 -3.04 -2.13
CA LEU A 124 7.27 -4.19 -2.08
C LEU A 124 7.67 -4.70 -3.47
N ARG A 125 6.94 -4.28 -4.51
CA ARG A 125 7.21 -4.68 -5.90
C ARG A 125 7.60 -3.47 -6.72
N ASN A 126 8.69 -3.57 -7.43
CA ASN A 126 9.15 -2.56 -8.36
C ASN A 126 9.64 -3.24 -9.64
N TYR A 127 9.41 -2.64 -10.78
CA TYR A 127 9.75 -3.27 -12.06
C TYR A 127 10.45 -2.29 -12.99
N CYS A 128 11.41 -2.82 -13.73
CA CYS A 128 12.02 -2.10 -14.84
C CYS A 128 10.99 -1.88 -15.95
N GLU A 129 10.76 -0.63 -16.34
CA GLU A 129 9.83 -0.30 -17.43
C GLU A 129 10.30 -0.78 -18.81
N ARG A 130 11.61 -1.11 -18.97
CA ARG A 130 12.17 -1.56 -20.25
C ARG A 130 12.17 -3.08 -20.39
N CYS A 131 12.58 -3.84 -19.37
CA CYS A 131 12.75 -5.30 -19.47
C CYS A 131 11.90 -6.11 -18.48
N GLY A 132 11.08 -5.46 -17.64
CA GLY A 132 10.24 -6.14 -16.66
C GLY A 132 10.99 -6.73 -15.46
N GLN A 133 12.31 -6.53 -15.35
CA GLN A 133 13.09 -7.05 -14.22
C GLN A 133 12.52 -6.53 -12.89
N PHE A 134 12.28 -7.45 -11.96
CA PHE A 134 11.91 -7.12 -10.59
C PHE A 134 13.09 -6.49 -9.84
N VAL A 135 12.80 -5.48 -9.03
CA VAL A 135 13.73 -4.80 -8.13
C VAL A 135 13.07 -4.72 -6.75
N SER A 136 13.79 -5.12 -5.71
CA SER A 136 13.23 -5.15 -4.36
C SER A 136 12.98 -3.75 -3.79
N ALA A 137 12.12 -3.65 -2.77
CA ALA A 137 11.90 -2.38 -2.06
C ALA A 137 13.16 -1.94 -1.31
N GLU A 138 13.94 -2.88 -0.80
CA GLU A 138 15.23 -2.64 -0.15
C GLU A 138 16.24 -2.03 -1.13
N ASP A 139 16.31 -2.55 -2.37
CA ASP A 139 17.19 -1.97 -3.40
C ASP A 139 16.79 -0.54 -3.74
N ILE A 140 15.48 -0.26 -3.82
CA ILE A 140 14.99 1.11 -4.01
C ILE A 140 15.34 2.00 -2.82
N LEU A 141 15.14 1.51 -1.59
CA LEU A 141 15.41 2.26 -0.36
C LEU A 141 16.89 2.69 -0.26
N HIS A 142 17.80 1.77 -0.62
CA HIS A 142 19.25 2.00 -0.54
C HIS A 142 19.87 2.62 -1.81
N SER A 143 19.07 2.80 -2.88
CA SER A 143 19.56 3.45 -4.10
C SER A 143 19.77 4.95 -3.91
N GLU A 144 20.71 5.53 -4.64
CA GLU A 144 20.89 6.97 -4.75
C GLU A 144 20.21 7.50 -6.02
N GLY A 145 19.72 8.75 -5.95
CA GLY A 145 19.09 9.39 -7.12
C GLY A 145 17.89 8.62 -7.66
N VAL A 146 17.82 8.45 -8.97
CA VAL A 146 16.77 7.68 -9.67
C VAL A 146 17.20 6.23 -9.81
N PRO A 147 16.44 5.25 -9.27
CA PRO A 147 16.79 3.85 -9.39
C PRO A 147 16.85 3.38 -10.85
N VAL A 148 17.88 2.62 -11.17
CA VAL A 148 18.05 2.03 -12.50
C VAL A 148 18.10 0.50 -12.41
N CYS A 149 17.60 -0.13 -13.45
CA CYS A 149 17.60 -1.60 -13.53
C CYS A 149 19.02 -2.17 -13.56
N PRO A 150 19.36 -3.13 -12.68
CA PRO A 150 20.67 -3.74 -12.64
C PRO A 150 21.00 -4.58 -13.89
N VAL A 151 19.97 -4.97 -14.68
CA VAL A 151 20.15 -5.81 -15.88
C VAL A 151 20.33 -4.98 -17.13
N CYS A 152 19.51 -3.94 -17.34
CA CYS A 152 19.49 -3.21 -18.61
C CYS A 152 19.72 -1.69 -18.48
N GLY A 153 19.88 -1.17 -17.26
CA GLY A 153 20.03 0.26 -17.01
C GLY A 153 18.77 1.09 -17.28
N GLY A 154 17.62 0.44 -17.51
CA GLY A 154 16.34 1.12 -17.75
C GLY A 154 15.75 1.71 -16.46
N PRO A 155 14.78 2.65 -16.56
CA PRO A 155 14.11 3.20 -15.39
C PRO A 155 13.31 2.13 -14.66
N VAL A 156 13.29 2.19 -13.34
CA VAL A 156 12.48 1.32 -12.48
C VAL A 156 11.28 2.09 -11.99
N LYS A 157 10.07 1.51 -12.07
CA LYS A 157 8.85 2.10 -11.52
C LYS A 157 8.30 1.22 -10.40
N PRO A 158 7.86 1.81 -9.27
CA PRO A 158 7.09 1.07 -8.26
C PRO A 158 5.79 0.51 -8.85
N ASP A 159 5.42 -0.70 -8.46
CA ASP A 159 4.11 -1.31 -8.75
C ASP A 159 3.03 -0.68 -7.86
N VAL A 160 2.94 0.64 -7.92
CA VAL A 160 1.98 1.46 -7.19
C VAL A 160 1.22 2.29 -8.20
N VAL A 161 -0.12 2.32 -8.05
CA VAL A 161 -0.99 3.18 -8.85
C VAL A 161 -0.81 4.62 -8.38
N LEU A 162 -0.21 5.43 -9.23
CA LEU A 162 -0.02 6.85 -8.99
C LEU A 162 -1.29 7.63 -9.36
N TYR A 163 -1.43 8.84 -8.83
CA TYR A 163 -2.47 9.75 -9.34
C TYR A 163 -2.33 9.88 -10.86
N GLU A 164 -3.45 10.03 -11.56
CA GLU A 164 -3.56 10.03 -13.04
C GLU A 164 -3.49 8.63 -13.68
N GLU A 165 -3.15 7.58 -12.94
CA GLU A 165 -3.16 6.20 -13.45
C GLU A 165 -4.50 5.50 -13.14
N GLY A 166 -4.92 4.59 -14.00
CA GLY A 166 -6.08 3.74 -13.79
C GLY A 166 -5.76 2.55 -12.89
N LEU A 167 -6.78 2.04 -12.18
CA LEU A 167 -6.67 0.81 -11.41
C LEU A 167 -6.47 -0.39 -12.32
N ASN A 168 -5.80 -1.43 -11.82
CA ASN A 168 -5.63 -2.68 -12.53
C ASN A 168 -6.99 -3.37 -12.72
N GLN A 169 -7.41 -3.54 -13.99
CA GLN A 169 -8.71 -4.13 -14.33
C GLN A 169 -8.86 -5.58 -13.86
N LYS A 170 -7.77 -6.34 -13.82
CA LYS A 170 -7.80 -7.71 -13.32
C LYS A 170 -8.10 -7.74 -11.82
N THR A 171 -7.41 -6.91 -11.04
CA THR A 171 -7.65 -6.80 -9.58
C THR A 171 -9.08 -6.35 -9.24
N LEU A 172 -9.75 -5.61 -10.16
CA LEU A 172 -11.14 -5.18 -10.00
C LEU A 172 -12.16 -6.28 -10.35
N GLN A 173 -11.73 -7.33 -11.07
CA GLN A 173 -12.59 -8.45 -11.49
C GLN A 173 -12.48 -9.66 -10.55
N ASP A 174 -11.39 -9.77 -9.80
CA ASP A 174 -11.14 -10.81 -8.80
C ASP A 174 -12.01 -10.59 -7.55
#